data_436978c1b3d34aec0dc4570ccf85c14b
#
_entry.id   436978c1b3d34aec0dc4570ccf85c14b
#
_cell.length_a   1.000
_cell.length_b   1.000
_cell.length_c   1.000
_cell.angle_alpha   90.00
_cell.angle_beta   90.00
_cell.angle_gamma   90.00
#
_symmetry.space_group_name_H-M   'P 1'
#
loop_
_entity.id
_entity.type
_entity.pdbx_description
1 polymer ?
#
loop_
_entity_poly.entity_id
_entity_poly.type
_entity_poly.pdbx_seq_one_letter_code
_entity_poly.pdbx_strand_id
1 'polypeptide(L)'
;MVLDDEVAGMYVIIAGGGGIGYHLTRALHQHGYEVLLIEKNRRRAVELSDELSERVMYGDACEVRVLSEAGARRADVVVAATGDDEDNLIICQLAKNFFKVPRVLSVVRDPRHEAIFFRLGIHETVCSTRFIFNLLEQEVEYGEVLPIGAVMRGQIEVIEAEVTPESAVAGKAIGEIELPPKTMLAAVIRHGQLTLGLSNLILQPGDTVIALTPIEHEKELARVFRGSS
;
A
#
# COMPACT_ATOMS: atom_id res chain seq x y z
N MET A 1 15.71 -0.20 -18.87
CA MET A 1 16.70 -1.21 -18.56
C MET A 1 17.82 -0.56 -17.74
N VAL A 2 17.54 -0.04 -16.54
CA VAL A 2 18.52 0.55 -15.57
C VAL A 2 18.04 0.42 -14.10
N LEU A 3 17.04 -0.41 -13.80
CA LEU A 3 16.56 -0.59 -12.42
C LEU A 3 16.88 -1.97 -11.81
N ASP A 4 17.50 -2.88 -12.55
CA ASP A 4 17.68 -4.27 -12.08
C ASP A 4 18.99 -4.53 -11.31
N ASP A 5 20.01 -3.66 -11.44
CA ASP A 5 21.32 -3.91 -10.81
C ASP A 5 21.46 -3.40 -9.36
N GLU A 6 20.61 -2.47 -8.89
CA GLU A 6 20.63 -2.01 -7.48
C GLU A 6 19.80 -2.87 -6.53
N VAL A 7 18.95 -3.73 -7.07
CA VAL A 7 18.02 -4.59 -6.29
C VAL A 7 18.66 -5.94 -5.93
N ALA A 8 19.59 -6.43 -6.75
CA ALA A 8 20.31 -7.66 -6.51
C ALA A 8 21.35 -7.49 -5.39
N GLY A 9 20.93 -7.87 -4.15
CA GLY A 9 21.83 -7.86 -2.98
C GLY A 9 21.25 -7.19 -1.73
N MET A 10 20.08 -6.55 -1.81
CA MET A 10 19.46 -5.99 -0.60
C MET A 10 19.09 -7.10 0.40
N TYR A 11 19.49 -6.91 1.66
CA TYR A 11 19.15 -7.79 2.76
C TYR A 11 17.95 -7.27 3.54
N VAL A 12 16.90 -8.08 3.60
CA VAL A 12 15.62 -7.73 4.25
C VAL A 12 15.34 -8.69 5.41
N ILE A 13 15.11 -8.14 6.59
CA ILE A 13 14.62 -8.90 7.75
C ILE A 13 13.11 -8.65 7.89
N ILE A 14 12.35 -9.72 7.98
CA ILE A 14 10.91 -9.68 8.22
C ILE A 14 10.64 -10.29 9.58
N ALA A 15 9.98 -9.55 10.47
CA ALA A 15 9.58 -10.02 11.79
C ALA A 15 8.09 -10.38 11.80
N GLY A 16 7.79 -11.66 12.07
CA GLY A 16 6.45 -12.23 12.11
C GLY A 16 6.14 -13.15 10.93
N GLY A 17 5.95 -14.44 11.22
CA GLY A 17 5.64 -15.51 10.26
C GLY A 17 4.13 -15.72 10.02
N GLY A 18 3.33 -14.68 10.23
CA GLY A 18 1.92 -14.66 9.84
C GLY A 18 1.73 -14.58 8.32
N GLY A 19 0.48 -14.46 7.85
CA GLY A 19 0.18 -14.44 6.43
C GLY A 19 0.96 -13.37 5.65
N ILE A 20 1.03 -12.13 6.18
CA ILE A 20 1.75 -11.03 5.51
C ILE A 20 3.24 -11.35 5.42
N GLY A 21 3.89 -11.70 6.54
CA GLY A 21 5.33 -11.98 6.55
C GLY A 21 5.71 -13.17 5.69
N TYR A 22 4.93 -14.25 5.72
CA TYR A 22 5.14 -15.42 4.87
C TYR A 22 5.10 -15.07 3.38
N HIS A 23 4.02 -14.44 2.93
CA HIS A 23 3.88 -14.11 1.51
C HIS A 23 4.90 -13.07 1.05
N LEU A 24 5.22 -12.09 1.91
CA LEU A 24 6.24 -11.09 1.61
C LEU A 24 7.63 -11.73 1.47
N THR A 25 7.99 -12.67 2.36
CA THR A 25 9.24 -13.42 2.29
C THR A 25 9.37 -14.16 0.96
N ARG A 26 8.32 -14.85 0.54
CA ARG A 26 8.30 -15.55 -0.75
C ARG A 26 8.45 -14.61 -1.93
N ALA A 27 7.68 -13.54 -1.96
CA ALA A 27 7.68 -12.58 -3.05
C ALA A 27 9.05 -11.91 -3.21
N LEU A 28 9.64 -11.41 -2.11
CA LEU A 28 10.94 -10.76 -2.13
C LEU A 28 12.05 -11.73 -2.55
N HIS A 29 12.01 -12.98 -2.06
CA HIS A 29 12.96 -13.99 -2.47
C HIS A 29 12.88 -14.29 -3.97
N GLN A 30 11.67 -14.38 -4.54
CA GLN A 30 11.48 -14.57 -5.98
C GLN A 30 12.03 -13.42 -6.82
N HIS A 31 12.08 -12.21 -6.26
CA HIS A 31 12.70 -11.04 -6.89
C HIS A 31 14.20 -10.91 -6.64
N GLY A 32 14.84 -11.93 -6.03
CA GLY A 32 16.28 -11.96 -5.85
C GLY A 32 16.82 -11.26 -4.60
N TYR A 33 15.97 -10.85 -3.67
CA TYR A 33 16.40 -10.30 -2.39
C TYR A 33 16.95 -11.38 -1.45
N GLU A 34 17.94 -11.04 -0.64
CA GLU A 34 18.31 -11.83 0.53
C GLU A 34 17.28 -11.57 1.64
N VAL A 35 16.56 -12.59 2.09
CA VAL A 35 15.47 -12.41 3.07
C VAL A 35 15.61 -13.36 4.23
N LEU A 36 15.44 -12.84 5.46
CA LEU A 36 15.34 -13.63 6.69
C LEU A 36 14.01 -13.32 7.39
N LEU A 37 13.22 -14.35 7.67
CA LEU A 37 11.98 -14.28 8.43
C LEU A 37 12.23 -14.70 9.87
N ILE A 38 11.86 -13.86 10.85
CA ILE A 38 11.95 -14.17 12.28
C ILE A 38 10.54 -14.50 12.79
N GLU A 39 10.38 -15.66 13.45
CA GLU A 39 9.10 -16.11 14.02
C GLU A 39 9.29 -16.55 15.47
N LYS A 40 8.47 -15.96 16.39
CA LYS A 40 8.56 -16.25 17.83
C LYS A 40 7.85 -17.53 18.26
N ASN A 41 6.90 -18.01 17.49
CA ASN A 41 6.24 -19.27 17.75
C ASN A 41 7.06 -20.43 17.19
N ARG A 42 7.60 -21.27 18.08
CA ARG A 42 8.49 -22.37 17.69
C ARG A 42 7.85 -23.35 16.70
N ARG A 43 6.59 -23.72 16.92
CA ARG A 43 5.88 -24.64 16.03
C ARG A 43 5.74 -24.03 14.62
N ARG A 44 5.32 -22.76 14.58
CA ARG A 44 5.16 -22.04 13.32
C ARG A 44 6.49 -21.84 12.59
N ALA A 45 7.57 -21.56 13.33
CA ALA A 45 8.90 -21.45 12.75
C ALA A 45 9.37 -22.74 12.08
N VAL A 46 9.07 -23.91 12.68
CA VAL A 46 9.36 -25.22 12.07
C VAL A 46 8.55 -25.41 10.79
N GLU A 47 7.23 -25.19 10.83
CA GLU A 47 6.37 -25.29 9.65
C GLU A 47 6.85 -24.40 8.50
N LEU A 48 7.24 -23.15 8.82
CA LEU A 48 7.78 -22.20 7.84
C LEU A 48 9.15 -22.64 7.30
N SER A 49 10.00 -23.26 8.12
CA SER A 49 11.31 -23.75 7.68
C SER A 49 11.20 -24.89 6.67
N ASP A 50 10.16 -25.72 6.77
CA ASP A 50 9.88 -26.77 5.79
C ASP A 50 9.58 -26.19 4.40
N GLU A 51 8.96 -25.00 4.33
CA GLU A 51 8.58 -24.34 3.08
C GLU A 51 9.63 -23.32 2.57
N LEU A 52 10.27 -22.59 3.49
CA LEU A 52 11.15 -21.46 3.18
C LEU A 52 12.64 -21.79 3.41
N SER A 53 12.93 -22.99 3.91
CA SER A 53 14.31 -23.48 4.17
C SER A 53 15.07 -22.57 5.15
N GLU A 54 16.34 -22.26 4.86
CA GLU A 54 17.26 -21.50 5.71
C GLU A 54 16.85 -20.03 5.94
N ARG A 55 15.73 -19.58 5.35
CA ARG A 55 15.24 -18.19 5.46
C ARG A 55 14.40 -17.93 6.69
N VAL A 56 14.29 -18.90 7.58
CA VAL A 56 13.50 -18.78 8.82
C VAL A 56 14.40 -18.91 10.03
N MET A 57 14.26 -17.95 10.94
CA MET A 57 14.92 -17.96 12.25
C MET A 57 13.87 -17.99 13.33
N TYR A 58 13.99 -18.95 14.25
CA TYR A 58 13.19 -18.97 15.47
C TYR A 58 13.73 -17.95 16.46
N GLY A 59 12.88 -17.04 16.94
CA GLY A 59 13.23 -16.06 17.97
C GLY A 59 12.21 -14.96 18.12
N ASP A 60 12.31 -14.20 19.20
CA ASP A 60 11.52 -12.99 19.39
C ASP A 60 12.28 -11.76 18.88
N ALA A 61 11.77 -11.15 17.83
CA ALA A 61 12.39 -9.97 17.22
C ALA A 61 12.35 -8.71 18.12
N CYS A 62 11.61 -8.73 19.22
CA CYS A 62 11.68 -7.70 20.25
C CYS A 62 12.96 -7.78 21.09
N GLU A 63 13.75 -8.87 20.95
CA GLU A 63 15.02 -9.02 21.65
C GLU A 63 16.20 -8.53 20.81
N VAL A 64 17.02 -7.66 21.40
CA VAL A 64 18.26 -7.14 20.76
C VAL A 64 19.17 -8.29 20.28
N ARG A 65 19.27 -9.36 21.08
CA ARG A 65 20.09 -10.52 20.75
C ARG A 65 19.62 -11.19 19.45
N VAL A 66 18.32 -11.41 19.32
CA VAL A 66 17.71 -12.07 18.15
C VAL A 66 17.92 -11.22 16.88
N LEU A 67 17.65 -9.91 16.94
CA LEU A 67 17.93 -9.00 15.81
C LEU A 67 19.43 -8.94 15.47
N SER A 68 20.32 -9.03 16.49
CA SER A 68 21.75 -9.06 16.25
C SER A 68 22.18 -10.36 15.53
N GLU A 69 21.69 -11.52 16.00
CA GLU A 69 21.92 -12.84 15.36
C GLU A 69 21.35 -12.89 13.95
N ALA A 70 20.20 -12.24 13.71
CA ALA A 70 19.60 -12.05 12.40
C ALA A 70 20.39 -11.10 11.49
N GLY A 71 21.45 -10.49 11.95
CA GLY A 71 22.29 -9.60 11.15
C GLY A 71 21.69 -8.23 10.90
N ALA A 72 20.87 -7.69 11.81
CA ALA A 72 20.21 -6.39 11.65
C ALA A 72 21.16 -5.21 11.34
N ARG A 73 22.45 -5.31 11.75
CA ARG A 73 23.46 -4.27 11.44
C ARG A 73 23.79 -4.16 9.95
N ARG A 74 23.59 -5.24 9.19
CA ARG A 74 23.84 -5.26 7.74
C ARG A 74 22.55 -5.21 6.93
N ALA A 75 21.41 -5.22 7.60
CA ALA A 75 20.11 -5.18 6.91
C ALA A 75 19.87 -3.81 6.29
N ASP A 76 19.42 -3.81 5.05
CA ASP A 76 18.98 -2.61 4.33
C ASP A 76 17.58 -2.22 4.76
N VAL A 77 16.75 -3.23 5.05
CA VAL A 77 15.34 -3.05 5.42
C VAL A 77 14.96 -4.00 6.55
N VAL A 78 14.20 -3.49 7.53
CA VAL A 78 13.47 -4.32 8.51
C VAL A 78 11.98 -4.06 8.36
N VAL A 79 11.21 -5.13 8.21
CA VAL A 79 9.75 -5.09 8.15
C VAL A 79 9.17 -5.76 9.39
N ALA A 80 8.46 -4.99 10.22
CA ALA A 80 7.71 -5.51 11.35
C ALA A 80 6.27 -5.85 10.90
N ALA A 81 5.95 -7.13 10.86
CA ALA A 81 4.67 -7.67 10.38
C ALA A 81 4.13 -8.75 11.33
N THR A 82 4.30 -8.56 12.63
CA THR A 82 3.72 -9.41 13.66
C THR A 82 2.22 -9.18 13.78
N GLY A 83 1.55 -9.98 14.58
CA GLY A 83 0.13 -9.80 14.88
C GLY A 83 -0.16 -8.71 15.93
N ASP A 84 0.86 -7.97 16.38
CA ASP A 84 0.79 -7.10 17.55
C ASP A 84 1.49 -5.76 17.25
N ASP A 85 0.78 -4.64 17.42
CA ASP A 85 1.30 -3.31 17.08
C ASP A 85 2.40 -2.87 18.06
N GLU A 86 2.32 -3.28 19.33
CA GLU A 86 3.31 -3.00 20.35
C GLU A 86 4.65 -3.68 20.02
N ASP A 87 4.60 -4.98 19.67
CA ASP A 87 5.78 -5.71 19.21
C ASP A 87 6.37 -5.06 17.96
N ASN A 88 5.53 -4.70 16.98
CA ASN A 88 5.97 -4.04 15.75
C ASN A 88 6.67 -2.70 16.04
N LEU A 89 6.15 -1.92 16.97
CA LEU A 89 6.77 -0.66 17.37
C LEU A 89 8.15 -0.89 18.01
N ILE A 90 8.27 -1.87 18.93
CA ILE A 90 9.54 -2.22 19.59
C ILE A 90 10.56 -2.66 18.54
N ILE A 91 10.20 -3.56 17.64
CA ILE A 91 11.07 -4.05 16.57
C ILE A 91 11.57 -2.90 15.72
N CYS A 92 10.68 -2.02 15.29
CA CYS A 92 11.03 -0.84 14.50
C CYS A 92 11.96 0.11 15.25
N GLN A 93 11.72 0.36 16.53
CA GLN A 93 12.59 1.20 17.35
C GLN A 93 13.98 0.61 17.53
N LEU A 94 14.09 -0.69 17.78
CA LEU A 94 15.37 -1.40 17.86
C LEU A 94 16.11 -1.34 16.52
N ALA A 95 15.45 -1.68 15.43
CA ALA A 95 16.04 -1.67 14.10
C ALA A 95 16.58 -0.27 13.76
N LYS A 96 15.76 0.77 13.92
CA LYS A 96 16.11 2.14 13.57
C LYS A 96 17.14 2.77 14.51
N ASN A 97 16.87 2.72 15.81
CA ASN A 97 17.64 3.51 16.77
C ASN A 97 18.88 2.78 17.30
N PHE A 98 18.83 1.47 17.46
CA PHE A 98 19.94 0.67 17.98
C PHE A 98 20.81 0.10 16.86
N PHE A 99 20.20 -0.55 15.85
CA PHE A 99 20.93 -1.17 14.75
C PHE A 99 21.24 -0.21 13.60
N LYS A 100 20.57 0.96 13.52
CA LYS A 100 20.74 1.98 12.48
C LYS A 100 20.37 1.46 11.07
N VAL A 101 19.38 0.59 11.00
CA VAL A 101 18.86 0.10 9.73
C VAL A 101 18.34 1.28 8.90
N PRO A 102 18.73 1.41 7.63
CA PRO A 102 18.36 2.56 6.79
C PRO A 102 16.86 2.73 6.60
N ARG A 103 16.14 1.61 6.41
CA ARG A 103 14.69 1.63 6.20
C ARG A 103 13.98 0.67 7.14
N VAL A 104 12.93 1.17 7.76
CA VAL A 104 12.13 0.41 8.72
C VAL A 104 10.66 0.59 8.38
N LEU A 105 9.97 -0.50 8.07
CA LEU A 105 8.55 -0.53 7.74
C LEU A 105 7.77 -1.27 8.82
N SER A 106 6.55 -0.84 9.07
CA SER A 106 5.64 -1.53 10.00
C SER A 106 4.27 -1.75 9.41
N VAL A 107 3.74 -2.96 9.61
CA VAL A 107 2.30 -3.18 9.53
C VAL A 107 1.68 -2.66 10.82
N VAL A 108 0.62 -1.87 10.70
CA VAL A 108 -0.19 -1.38 11.82
C VAL A 108 -1.59 -1.95 11.66
N ARG A 109 -2.14 -2.54 12.73
CA ARG A 109 -3.49 -3.14 12.70
C ARG A 109 -4.56 -2.15 13.13
N ASP A 110 -4.30 -1.43 14.22
CA ASP A 110 -5.23 -0.43 14.72
C ASP A 110 -4.91 0.96 14.14
N PRO A 111 -5.82 1.57 13.35
CA PRO A 111 -5.59 2.90 12.77
C PRO A 111 -5.25 3.98 13.80
N ARG A 112 -5.70 3.82 15.06
CA ARG A 112 -5.42 4.76 16.15
C ARG A 112 -3.93 4.77 16.54
N HIS A 113 -3.22 3.69 16.26
CA HIS A 113 -1.80 3.56 16.59
C HIS A 113 -0.88 4.25 15.57
N GLU A 114 -1.32 4.53 14.34
CA GLU A 114 -0.47 5.15 13.31
C GLU A 114 0.17 6.47 13.78
N ALA A 115 -0.62 7.30 14.50
CA ALA A 115 -0.11 8.56 15.03
C ALA A 115 1.04 8.37 16.04
N ILE A 116 1.03 7.26 16.80
CA ILE A 116 2.09 6.92 17.77
C ILE A 116 3.36 6.52 17.02
N PHE A 117 3.25 5.65 16.01
CA PHE A 117 4.38 5.27 15.16
C PHE A 117 5.04 6.50 14.55
N PHE A 118 4.24 7.38 13.94
CA PHE A 118 4.74 8.62 13.35
C PHE A 118 5.47 9.52 14.35
N ARG A 119 4.90 9.76 15.54
CA ARG A 119 5.52 10.56 16.61
C ARG A 119 6.83 9.96 17.10
N LEU A 120 6.96 8.65 17.11
CA LEU A 120 8.17 7.93 17.49
C LEU A 120 9.14 7.74 16.30
N GLY A 121 8.86 8.42 15.18
CA GLY A 121 9.74 8.52 14.04
C GLY A 121 9.66 7.33 13.07
N ILE A 122 8.69 6.45 13.19
CA ILE A 122 8.43 5.38 12.20
C ILE A 122 7.41 5.91 11.20
N HIS A 123 7.90 6.34 10.05
CA HIS A 123 7.09 7.03 9.04
C HIS A 123 6.60 6.11 7.91
N GLU A 124 7.23 4.94 7.74
CA GLU A 124 6.83 3.96 6.74
C GLU A 124 5.93 2.92 7.40
N THR A 125 4.63 3.21 7.48
CA THR A 125 3.62 2.33 8.04
C THR A 125 2.56 1.97 7.01
N VAL A 126 2.05 0.74 7.09
CA VAL A 126 0.91 0.25 6.32
C VAL A 126 -0.18 -0.17 7.30
N CYS A 127 -1.25 0.60 7.39
CA CYS A 127 -2.40 0.22 8.20
C CYS A 127 -3.28 -0.79 7.45
N SER A 128 -3.12 -2.07 7.79
CA SER A 128 -3.82 -3.16 7.11
C SER A 128 -5.34 -3.06 7.25
N THR A 129 -5.84 -2.72 8.43
CA THR A 129 -7.27 -2.57 8.70
C THR A 129 -7.88 -1.44 7.89
N ARG A 130 -7.23 -0.28 7.83
CA ARG A 130 -7.70 0.86 7.03
C ARG A 130 -7.71 0.51 5.54
N PHE A 131 -6.65 -0.13 5.06
CA PHE A 131 -6.56 -0.53 3.65
C PHE A 131 -7.69 -1.48 3.26
N ILE A 132 -7.93 -2.54 4.06
CA ILE A 132 -9.02 -3.50 3.82
C ILE A 132 -10.39 -2.81 3.99
N PHE A 133 -10.55 -1.98 5.01
CA PHE A 133 -11.80 -1.23 5.24
C PHE A 133 -12.17 -0.38 4.03
N ASN A 134 -11.22 0.40 3.51
CA ASN A 134 -11.45 1.23 2.32
C ASN A 134 -11.86 0.39 1.11
N LEU A 135 -11.20 -0.76 0.88
CA LEU A 135 -11.59 -1.67 -0.21
C LEU A 135 -13.01 -2.23 -0.02
N LEU A 136 -13.36 -2.66 1.21
CA LEU A 136 -14.69 -3.17 1.49
C LEU A 136 -15.76 -2.08 1.43
N GLU A 137 -15.45 -0.88 1.90
CA GLU A 137 -16.35 0.28 1.80
C GLU A 137 -16.64 0.61 0.33
N GLN A 138 -15.63 0.56 -0.53
CA GLN A 138 -15.78 0.72 -1.99
C GLN A 138 -16.70 -0.35 -2.60
N GLU A 139 -16.55 -1.61 -2.20
CA GLU A 139 -17.40 -2.70 -2.69
C GLU A 139 -18.85 -2.63 -2.16
N VAL A 140 -19.05 -2.07 -0.96
CA VAL A 140 -20.39 -1.92 -0.33
C VAL A 140 -21.08 -0.66 -0.82
N GLU A 141 -20.36 0.44 -0.96
CA GLU A 141 -20.84 1.64 -1.60
C GLU A 141 -20.75 1.45 -3.13
N TYR A 142 -21.78 0.82 -3.73
CA TYR A 142 -21.97 0.85 -5.18
C TYR A 142 -22.08 2.31 -5.64
N GLY A 143 -20.94 2.96 -5.79
CA GLY A 143 -20.81 4.35 -6.23
C GLY A 143 -20.10 4.38 -7.57
N GLU A 144 -20.57 5.25 -8.46
CA GLU A 144 -19.99 5.50 -9.79
C GLU A 144 -18.55 6.00 -9.75
N VAL A 145 -17.98 6.25 -8.55
CA VAL A 145 -16.65 6.87 -8.35
C VAL A 145 -15.88 6.10 -7.27
N LEU A 146 -14.79 5.43 -7.66
CA LEU A 146 -13.99 4.54 -6.81
C LEU A 146 -12.54 5.01 -6.73
N PRO A 147 -11.98 5.30 -5.55
CA PRO A 147 -10.54 5.51 -5.40
C PRO A 147 -9.80 4.17 -5.54
N ILE A 148 -8.99 4.04 -6.59
CA ILE A 148 -8.23 2.81 -6.90
C ILE A 148 -6.77 2.87 -6.43
N GLY A 149 -6.32 4.01 -5.96
CA GLY A 149 -4.97 4.19 -5.44
C GLY A 149 -4.68 5.60 -4.98
N ALA A 150 -3.54 5.78 -4.34
CA ALA A 150 -3.05 7.09 -3.94
C ALA A 150 -1.57 7.24 -4.23
N VAL A 151 -1.15 8.44 -4.64
CA VAL A 151 0.24 8.82 -4.89
C VAL A 151 0.66 9.96 -3.96
N MET A 152 1.95 10.28 -3.94
CA MET A 152 2.50 11.33 -3.07
C MET A 152 2.13 11.15 -1.58
N ARG A 153 2.26 9.93 -1.06
CA ARG A 153 1.93 9.58 0.34
C ARG A 153 0.47 9.87 0.72
N GLY A 154 -0.46 9.62 -0.20
CA GLY A 154 -1.88 9.78 0.05
C GLY A 154 -2.41 11.20 -0.14
N GLN A 155 -1.63 12.12 -0.72
CA GLN A 155 -2.09 13.49 -0.99
C GLN A 155 -2.92 13.61 -2.27
N ILE A 156 -2.66 12.72 -3.24
CA ILE A 156 -3.38 12.66 -4.52
C ILE A 156 -3.95 11.27 -4.68
N GLU A 157 -5.23 11.20 -4.97
CA GLU A 157 -5.93 9.95 -5.25
C GLU A 157 -6.05 9.72 -6.76
N VAL A 158 -5.94 8.45 -7.12
CA VAL A 158 -6.29 7.94 -8.44
C VAL A 158 -7.69 7.35 -8.31
N ILE A 159 -8.63 7.93 -9.03
CA ILE A 159 -10.04 7.60 -8.96
C ILE A 159 -10.48 6.98 -10.28
N GLU A 160 -11.23 5.89 -10.18
CA GLU A 160 -11.98 5.30 -11.28
C GLU A 160 -13.45 5.72 -11.15
N ALA A 161 -14.04 6.23 -12.25
CA ALA A 161 -15.43 6.65 -12.27
C ALA A 161 -16.12 6.04 -13.50
N GLU A 162 -17.24 5.35 -13.28
CA GLU A 162 -18.09 4.85 -14.35
C GLU A 162 -19.11 5.92 -14.77
N VAL A 163 -19.22 6.13 -16.09
CA VAL A 163 -20.25 7.01 -16.66
C VAL A 163 -21.51 6.18 -16.90
N THR A 164 -22.54 6.43 -16.08
CA THR A 164 -23.86 5.81 -16.27
C THR A 164 -24.78 6.70 -17.11
N PRO A 165 -25.93 6.22 -17.58
CA PRO A 165 -26.92 7.04 -18.27
C PRO A 165 -27.41 8.24 -17.43
N GLU A 166 -27.38 8.11 -16.12
CA GLU A 166 -27.81 9.11 -15.13
C GLU A 166 -26.69 10.09 -14.74
N SER A 167 -25.43 9.80 -15.13
CA SER A 167 -24.30 10.63 -14.80
C SER A 167 -24.43 12.02 -15.41
N ALA A 168 -24.19 13.06 -14.62
CA ALA A 168 -24.26 14.45 -15.06
C ALA A 168 -23.22 14.82 -16.13
N VAL A 169 -22.20 13.96 -16.30
CA VAL A 169 -21.12 14.11 -17.30
C VAL A 169 -21.42 13.37 -18.60
N ALA A 170 -22.44 12.52 -18.64
CA ALA A 170 -22.82 11.79 -19.87
C ALA A 170 -23.21 12.77 -20.99
N GLY A 171 -22.64 12.57 -22.17
CA GLY A 171 -22.89 13.43 -23.34
C GLY A 171 -22.11 14.75 -23.37
N LYS A 172 -21.29 15.05 -22.36
CA LYS A 172 -20.44 16.26 -22.33
C LYS A 172 -19.04 15.96 -22.84
N ALA A 173 -18.43 16.95 -23.47
CA ALA A 173 -17.01 16.89 -23.77
C ALA A 173 -16.19 17.08 -22.48
N ILE A 174 -15.07 16.36 -22.35
CA ILE A 174 -14.22 16.43 -21.14
C ILE A 174 -13.82 17.86 -20.79
N GLY A 175 -13.53 18.70 -21.81
CA GLY A 175 -13.15 20.10 -21.60
C GLY A 175 -14.28 21.02 -21.14
N GLU A 176 -15.54 20.56 -21.16
CA GLU A 176 -16.74 21.29 -20.70
C GLU A 176 -17.14 20.93 -19.28
N ILE A 177 -16.46 19.92 -18.68
CA ILE A 177 -16.76 19.46 -17.33
C ILE A 177 -16.03 20.36 -16.34
N GLU A 178 -16.78 21.00 -15.45
CA GLU A 178 -16.21 21.77 -14.34
C GLU A 178 -15.70 20.81 -13.27
N LEU A 179 -14.37 20.69 -13.19
CA LEU A 179 -13.68 19.85 -12.23
C LEU A 179 -13.28 20.62 -10.97
N PRO A 180 -13.19 19.97 -9.81
CA PRO A 180 -12.60 20.56 -8.62
C PRO A 180 -11.16 21.05 -8.85
N PRO A 181 -10.68 22.02 -8.04
CA PRO A 181 -9.31 22.52 -8.18
C PRO A 181 -8.26 21.42 -8.16
N LYS A 182 -7.22 21.54 -9.00
CA LYS A 182 -6.10 20.58 -9.11
C LYS A 182 -6.54 19.15 -9.45
N THR A 183 -7.73 18.98 -10.01
CA THR A 183 -8.26 17.70 -10.50
C THR A 183 -8.12 17.63 -12.01
N MET A 184 -7.82 16.44 -12.52
CA MET A 184 -7.77 16.18 -13.96
C MET A 184 -8.35 14.80 -14.30
N LEU A 185 -9.00 14.69 -15.44
CA LEU A 185 -9.36 13.41 -16.05
C LEU A 185 -8.15 12.96 -16.90
N ALA A 186 -7.50 11.88 -16.48
CA ALA A 186 -6.25 11.42 -17.06
C ALA A 186 -6.47 10.48 -18.25
N ALA A 187 -7.53 9.66 -18.20
CA ALA A 187 -7.81 8.67 -19.22
C ALA A 187 -9.31 8.32 -19.27
N VAL A 188 -9.74 7.82 -20.43
CA VAL A 188 -11.05 7.19 -20.62
C VAL A 188 -10.85 5.80 -21.20
N ILE A 189 -11.47 4.81 -20.60
CA ILE A 189 -11.51 3.43 -21.08
C ILE A 189 -12.90 3.18 -21.67
N ARG A 190 -12.97 2.90 -22.95
CA ARG A 190 -14.20 2.56 -23.68
C ARG A 190 -14.03 1.22 -24.37
N HIS A 191 -14.90 0.24 -24.06
CA HIS A 191 -14.81 -1.11 -24.61
C HIS A 191 -13.43 -1.76 -24.45
N GLY A 192 -12.75 -1.51 -23.32
CA GLY A 192 -11.40 -2.01 -23.04
C GLY A 192 -10.27 -1.27 -23.77
N GLN A 193 -10.56 -0.20 -24.50
CA GLN A 193 -9.55 0.64 -25.17
C GLN A 193 -9.30 1.91 -24.37
N LEU A 194 -8.03 2.14 -24.06
CA LEU A 194 -7.58 3.32 -23.34
C LEU A 194 -7.41 4.51 -24.29
N THR A 195 -8.03 5.63 -23.93
CA THR A 195 -7.86 6.91 -24.61
C THR A 195 -7.34 7.95 -23.62
N LEU A 196 -6.25 8.63 -23.94
CA LEU A 196 -5.60 9.61 -23.07
C LEU A 196 -5.96 11.04 -23.51
N GLY A 197 -6.25 11.90 -22.51
CA GLY A 197 -6.10 13.35 -22.54
C GLY A 197 -6.79 14.11 -23.69
N LEU A 198 -8.04 13.79 -23.99
CA LEU A 198 -8.74 14.47 -25.09
C LEU A 198 -9.84 15.37 -24.54
N SER A 199 -9.57 16.68 -24.45
CA SER A 199 -10.56 17.70 -24.06
C SER A 199 -11.84 17.67 -24.91
N ASN A 200 -11.74 17.21 -26.17
CA ASN A 200 -12.87 17.12 -27.09
C ASN A 200 -13.58 15.76 -27.06
N LEU A 201 -13.12 14.80 -26.24
CA LEU A 201 -13.78 13.51 -26.13
C LEU A 201 -15.11 13.68 -25.40
N ILE A 202 -16.20 13.24 -26.04
CA ILE A 202 -17.53 13.21 -25.42
C ILE A 202 -17.66 11.92 -24.64
N LEU A 203 -17.96 12.05 -23.33
CA LEU A 203 -18.20 10.92 -22.44
C LEU A 203 -19.55 10.25 -22.77
N GLN A 204 -19.56 8.93 -22.77
CA GLN A 204 -20.74 8.12 -23.08
C GLN A 204 -21.01 7.15 -21.92
N PRO A 205 -22.28 6.77 -21.69
CA PRO A 205 -22.59 5.70 -20.76
C PRO A 205 -21.80 4.43 -21.09
N GLY A 206 -21.21 3.80 -20.07
CA GLY A 206 -20.31 2.65 -20.19
C GLY A 206 -18.82 3.02 -20.33
N ASP A 207 -18.48 4.31 -20.34
CA ASP A 207 -17.09 4.76 -20.22
C ASP A 207 -16.61 4.62 -18.77
N THR A 208 -15.39 4.16 -18.59
CA THR A 208 -14.66 4.25 -17.33
C THR A 208 -13.65 5.39 -17.42
N VAL A 209 -13.73 6.34 -16.50
CA VAL A 209 -12.85 7.52 -16.45
C VAL A 209 -11.86 7.38 -15.33
N ILE A 210 -10.57 7.57 -15.61
CA ILE A 210 -9.52 7.66 -14.61
C ILE A 210 -9.23 9.13 -14.33
N ALA A 211 -9.37 9.53 -13.07
CA ALA A 211 -9.12 10.88 -12.59
C ALA A 211 -8.01 10.92 -11.54
N LEU A 212 -7.32 12.06 -11.47
CA LEU A 212 -6.38 12.40 -10.40
C LEU A 212 -6.93 13.60 -9.65
N THR A 213 -7.06 13.50 -8.33
CA THR A 213 -7.60 14.57 -7.48
C THR A 213 -6.92 14.61 -6.12
N PRO A 214 -6.76 15.79 -5.49
CA PRO A 214 -6.40 15.86 -4.08
C PRO A 214 -7.48 15.16 -3.22
N ILE A 215 -7.06 14.48 -2.14
CA ILE A 215 -7.95 13.75 -1.23
C ILE A 215 -9.10 14.62 -0.69
N GLU A 216 -8.84 15.91 -0.48
CA GLU A 216 -9.83 16.89 -0.01
C GLU A 216 -10.96 17.14 -1.02
N HIS A 217 -10.76 16.84 -2.31
CA HIS A 217 -11.72 17.08 -3.41
C HIS A 217 -12.39 15.80 -3.93
N GLU A 218 -12.09 14.62 -3.37
CA GLU A 218 -12.72 13.35 -3.76
C GLU A 218 -14.24 13.43 -3.79
N LYS A 219 -14.84 13.89 -2.69
CA LYS A 219 -16.32 14.00 -2.58
C LYS A 219 -16.93 15.02 -3.55
N GLU A 220 -16.18 16.06 -3.88
CA GLU A 220 -16.62 17.06 -4.85
C GLU A 220 -16.57 16.47 -6.27
N LEU A 221 -15.53 15.73 -6.60
CA LEU A 221 -15.43 15.01 -7.88
C LEU A 221 -16.56 13.97 -8.02
N ALA A 222 -16.85 13.21 -6.97
CA ALA A 222 -17.97 12.27 -6.98
C ALA A 222 -19.32 12.93 -7.28
N ARG A 223 -19.56 14.16 -6.78
CA ARG A 223 -20.77 14.93 -7.10
C ARG A 223 -20.81 15.37 -8.56
N VAL A 224 -19.66 15.70 -9.16
CA VAL A 224 -19.59 16.06 -10.59
C VAL A 224 -20.06 14.91 -11.48
N PHE A 225 -19.75 13.67 -11.12
CA PHE A 225 -20.19 12.50 -11.87
C PHE A 225 -21.67 12.16 -11.60
N ARG A 226 -22.12 12.19 -10.33
CA ARG A 226 -23.50 11.82 -9.95
C ARG A 226 -24.55 12.83 -10.38
N GLY A 227 -24.20 14.10 -10.57
CA GLY A 227 -25.15 15.19 -10.76
C GLY A 227 -25.76 15.68 -9.44
N SER A 228 -26.32 16.89 -9.48
CA SER A 228 -27.06 17.46 -8.36
C SER A 228 -28.43 16.78 -8.30
N SER A 229 -28.68 15.95 -7.27
CA SER A 229 -30.05 15.56 -6.89
C SER A 229 -30.76 16.74 -6.23
#